data_ba683c245ec347771bcc5874894f0b61
#
_entry.id   ba683c245ec347771bcc5874894f0b61
#
_cell.length_a   1.000
_cell.length_b   1.000
_cell.length_c   1.000
_cell.angle_alpha   90.00
_cell.angle_beta   90.00
_cell.angle_gamma   90.00
#
_symmetry.space_group_name_H-M   'P 1'
#
loop_
_entity.id
_entity.type
_entity.pdbx_description
1 polymer ?
#
loop_
_entity_poly.entity_id
_entity_poly.type
_entity_poly.pdbx_seq_one_letter_code
_entity_poly.pdbx_strand_id
1 'polypeptide(L)'
;MIQHKYTNLLIKEKSPYLLQHAHNPVNWHPWGDEPFKIAKEKNIPVLVSIGYATCHWCHVMENESFEDPVLAVVLNKSFVSIKVDREERPDVDSIYMQAVQALGQQGGWPLNVFLTPEGIPFYGGTYFPPKRRH
;
A
#
# COMPACT_ATOMS: atom_id res chain seq x y z
N MET A 1 3.87 7.10 -28.30
CA MET A 1 3.59 7.61 -26.95
C MET A 1 2.65 6.63 -26.25
N ILE A 2 3.04 6.18 -25.07
CA ILE A 2 2.20 5.28 -24.28
C ILE A 2 1.27 6.13 -23.42
N GLN A 3 -0.03 5.92 -23.55
CA GLN A 3 -1.01 6.52 -22.67
C GLN A 3 -1.39 5.53 -21.59
N HIS A 4 -1.31 5.98 -20.33
CA HIS A 4 -1.73 5.18 -19.19
C HIS A 4 -3.18 5.53 -18.83
N LYS A 5 -3.98 4.50 -18.58
CA LYS A 5 -5.38 4.69 -18.22
C LYS A 5 -5.53 5.32 -16.84
N TYR A 6 -4.58 5.03 -15.94
CA TYR A 6 -4.62 5.52 -14.57
C TYR A 6 -3.30 6.20 -14.22
N THR A 7 -3.36 7.26 -13.42
CA THR A 7 -2.18 7.92 -12.87
C THR A 7 -2.52 8.46 -11.50
N ASN A 8 -1.74 8.08 -10.50
CA ASN A 8 -1.94 8.52 -9.12
C ASN A 8 -0.81 9.46 -8.66
N LEU A 9 -0.85 9.88 -7.38
CA LEU A 9 0.07 10.86 -6.85
C LEU A 9 1.53 10.39 -6.81
N LEU A 10 1.79 9.09 -6.94
CA LEU A 10 3.15 8.56 -6.95
C LEU A 10 3.95 9.03 -8.17
N ILE A 11 3.28 9.56 -9.20
CA ILE A 11 3.97 10.06 -10.39
C ILE A 11 4.93 11.21 -10.07
N LYS A 12 4.74 11.89 -8.94
CA LYS A 12 5.58 13.00 -8.51
C LYS A 12 6.74 12.57 -7.62
N GLU A 13 6.83 11.28 -7.31
CA GLU A 13 7.86 10.74 -6.44
C GLU A 13 9.15 10.45 -7.21
N LYS A 14 10.25 10.31 -6.47
CA LYS A 14 11.57 10.04 -7.06
C LYS A 14 11.94 8.57 -7.01
N SER A 15 11.37 7.82 -6.08
CA SER A 15 11.66 6.40 -5.90
C SER A 15 11.25 5.61 -7.14
N PRO A 16 12.17 4.85 -7.74
CA PRO A 16 11.80 3.97 -8.87
C PRO A 16 10.70 2.96 -8.50
N TYR A 17 10.74 2.45 -7.27
CA TYR A 17 9.72 1.53 -6.80
C TYR A 17 8.33 2.19 -6.77
N LEU A 18 8.24 3.40 -6.22
CA LEU A 18 6.97 4.12 -6.17
C LEU A 18 6.48 4.48 -7.59
N LEU A 19 7.38 4.86 -8.46
CA LEU A 19 7.03 5.18 -9.85
C LEU A 19 6.48 3.98 -10.60
N GLN A 20 6.91 2.75 -10.25
CA GLN A 20 6.36 1.53 -10.83
C GLN A 20 4.86 1.40 -10.54
N HIS A 21 4.39 1.97 -9.43
CA HIS A 21 2.99 1.90 -9.03
C HIS A 21 2.18 3.15 -9.40
N ALA A 22 2.80 4.13 -10.08
CA ALA A 22 2.16 5.40 -10.41
C ALA A 22 0.97 5.23 -11.37
N HIS A 23 0.92 4.14 -12.10
CA HIS A 23 -0.13 3.87 -13.09
C HIS A 23 -1.06 2.72 -12.69
N ASN A 24 -1.00 2.31 -11.43
CA ASN A 24 -1.99 1.37 -10.88
C ASN A 24 -3.36 2.06 -10.79
N PRO A 25 -4.46 1.29 -10.94
CA PRO A 25 -5.81 1.82 -10.72
C PRO A 25 -6.08 2.18 -9.25
N VAL A 26 -5.28 1.67 -8.31
CA VAL A 26 -5.35 2.06 -6.90
C VAL A 26 -4.87 3.50 -6.75
N ASN A 27 -5.60 4.28 -5.98
CA ASN A 27 -5.30 5.70 -5.75
C ASN A 27 -4.20 5.87 -4.69
N TRP A 28 -3.02 5.40 -5.00
CA TRP A 28 -1.89 5.43 -4.07
C TRP A 28 -1.46 6.85 -3.71
N HIS A 29 -1.20 7.04 -2.42
CA HIS A 29 -0.59 8.25 -1.88
C HIS A 29 0.84 7.94 -1.41
N PRO A 30 1.77 8.90 -1.49
CA PRO A 30 3.03 8.74 -0.78
C PRO A 30 2.81 8.91 0.72
N TRP A 31 3.77 8.44 1.51
CA TRP A 31 3.72 8.60 2.97
C TRP A 31 3.77 10.08 3.35
N GLY A 32 2.91 10.48 4.27
CA GLY A 32 2.86 11.86 4.75
C GLY A 32 1.58 12.11 5.53
N ASP A 33 1.34 13.36 5.89
CA ASP A 33 0.17 13.76 6.68
C ASP A 33 -1.12 13.77 5.88
N GLU A 34 -1.04 14.08 4.59
CA GLU A 34 -2.22 14.28 3.75
C GLU A 34 -3.16 13.07 3.70
N PRO A 35 -2.66 11.83 3.43
CA PRO A 35 -3.56 10.68 3.39
C PRO A 35 -4.24 10.40 4.73
N PHE A 36 -3.57 10.64 5.85
CA PHE A 36 -4.20 10.48 7.17
C PHE A 36 -5.27 11.53 7.42
N LYS A 37 -5.06 12.75 6.95
CA LYS A 37 -6.06 13.80 7.03
C LYS A 37 -7.32 13.42 6.24
N ILE A 38 -7.14 12.90 5.03
CA ILE A 38 -8.26 12.43 4.21
C ILE A 38 -9.00 11.30 4.91
N ALA A 39 -8.28 10.35 5.50
CA ALA A 39 -8.87 9.22 6.20
C ALA A 39 -9.73 9.67 7.38
N LYS A 40 -9.24 10.66 8.15
CA LYS A 40 -9.99 11.22 9.26
C LYS A 40 -11.26 11.94 8.79
N GLU A 41 -11.16 12.72 7.73
CA GLU A 41 -12.30 13.46 7.17
C GLU A 41 -13.38 12.51 6.68
N LYS A 42 -12.99 11.40 6.06
CA LYS A 42 -13.94 10.42 5.52
C LYS A 42 -14.29 9.32 6.51
N ASN A 43 -13.61 9.26 7.64
CA ASN A 43 -13.78 8.22 8.66
C ASN A 43 -13.63 6.83 8.07
N ILE A 44 -12.54 6.61 7.34
CA ILE A 44 -12.21 5.32 6.73
C ILE A 44 -10.80 4.89 7.13
N PRO A 45 -10.51 3.57 7.14
CA PRO A 45 -9.18 3.08 7.50
C PRO A 45 -8.15 3.36 6.41
N VAL A 46 -6.89 3.19 6.79
CA VAL A 46 -5.73 3.39 5.92
C VAL A 46 -5.08 2.04 5.63
N LEU A 47 -4.74 1.81 4.37
CA LEU A 47 -3.90 0.68 3.96
C LEU A 47 -2.49 1.22 3.67
N VAL A 48 -1.49 0.70 4.36
CA VAL A 48 -0.09 0.99 4.06
C VAL A 48 0.54 -0.26 3.46
N SER A 49 1.02 -0.15 2.25
CA SER A 49 1.70 -1.25 1.54
C SER A 49 3.17 -0.89 1.37
N ILE A 50 4.05 -1.69 1.94
CA ILE A 50 5.48 -1.43 2.00
C ILE A 50 6.24 -2.51 1.22
N GLY A 51 7.16 -2.09 0.37
CA GLY A 51 7.98 -3.01 -0.40
C GLY A 51 9.26 -2.34 -0.87
N TYR A 52 9.88 -2.92 -1.89
CA TYR A 52 11.12 -2.38 -2.47
C TYR A 52 11.27 -2.90 -3.91
N ALA A 53 12.17 -2.25 -4.68
CA ALA A 53 12.24 -2.47 -6.13
C ALA A 53 12.55 -3.91 -6.53
N THR A 54 13.37 -4.62 -5.76
CA THR A 54 13.78 -5.99 -6.08
C THR A 54 12.97 -7.05 -5.34
N CYS A 55 11.85 -6.67 -4.75
CA CYS A 55 10.98 -7.58 -4.02
C CYS A 55 10.11 -8.38 -5.01
N HIS A 56 10.38 -9.68 -5.13
CA HIS A 56 9.63 -10.55 -6.05
C HIS A 56 8.12 -10.56 -5.76
N TRP A 57 7.75 -10.82 -4.50
CA TRP A 57 6.34 -10.95 -4.14
C TRP A 57 5.59 -9.62 -4.17
N CYS A 58 6.31 -8.48 -4.05
CA CYS A 58 5.71 -7.17 -4.26
C CYS A 58 5.25 -7.01 -5.71
N HIS A 59 6.06 -7.44 -6.66
CA HIS A 59 5.71 -7.40 -8.09
C HIS A 59 4.59 -8.37 -8.41
N VAL A 60 4.61 -9.57 -7.83
CA VAL A 60 3.53 -10.55 -8.00
C VAL A 60 2.21 -9.96 -7.53
N MET A 61 2.19 -9.36 -6.33
CA MET A 61 0.97 -8.77 -5.79
C MET A 61 0.49 -7.58 -6.62
N GLU A 62 1.41 -6.78 -7.16
CA GLU A 62 1.05 -5.71 -8.07
C GLU A 62 0.30 -6.27 -9.27
N ASN A 63 0.88 -7.26 -9.94
CA ASN A 63 0.30 -7.83 -11.16
C ASN A 63 -1.02 -8.54 -10.90
N GLU A 64 -1.16 -9.21 -9.78
CA GLU A 64 -2.36 -10.00 -9.49
C GLU A 64 -3.48 -9.16 -8.87
N SER A 65 -3.15 -8.18 -8.05
CA SER A 65 -4.12 -7.46 -7.23
C SER A 65 -4.18 -5.97 -7.52
N PHE A 66 -3.05 -5.28 -7.46
CA PHE A 66 -3.04 -3.82 -7.54
C PHE A 66 -3.26 -3.28 -8.95
N GLU A 67 -3.11 -4.10 -9.97
CA GLU A 67 -3.47 -3.74 -11.35
C GLU A 67 -4.91 -4.10 -11.68
N ASP A 68 -5.61 -4.81 -10.80
CA ASP A 68 -7.00 -5.21 -11.01
C ASP A 68 -7.94 -4.03 -10.76
N PRO A 69 -8.65 -3.54 -11.79
CA PRO A 69 -9.57 -2.41 -11.62
C PRO A 69 -10.73 -2.69 -10.68
N VAL A 70 -11.19 -3.93 -10.56
CA VAL A 70 -12.29 -4.31 -9.67
C VAL A 70 -11.86 -4.19 -8.22
N LEU A 71 -10.68 -4.72 -7.88
CA LEU A 71 -10.14 -4.58 -6.53
C LEU A 71 -9.84 -3.11 -6.21
N ALA A 72 -9.34 -2.37 -7.20
CA ALA A 72 -9.03 -0.96 -7.02
C ALA A 72 -10.27 -0.13 -6.66
N VAL A 73 -11.42 -0.44 -7.23
CA VAL A 73 -12.69 0.24 -6.86
C VAL A 73 -12.97 0.06 -5.37
N VAL A 74 -12.80 -1.16 -4.85
CA VAL A 74 -13.01 -1.45 -3.43
C VAL A 74 -12.02 -0.67 -2.57
N LEU A 75 -10.73 -0.72 -2.92
CA LEU A 75 -9.69 -0.03 -2.16
C LEU A 75 -9.87 1.48 -2.18
N ASN A 76 -10.18 2.04 -3.33
CA ASN A 76 -10.35 3.50 -3.47
C ASN A 76 -11.55 4.02 -2.71
N LYS A 77 -12.60 3.21 -2.61
CA LYS A 77 -13.84 3.61 -1.92
C LYS A 77 -13.74 3.44 -0.41
N SER A 78 -13.12 2.35 0.04
CA SER A 78 -13.20 1.92 1.44
C SER A 78 -11.95 2.23 2.25
N PHE A 79 -10.84 2.58 1.59
CA PHE A 79 -9.55 2.84 2.23
C PHE A 79 -8.88 4.06 1.62
N VAL A 80 -8.00 4.69 2.42
CA VAL A 80 -6.98 5.56 1.87
C VAL A 80 -5.72 4.71 1.77
N SER A 81 -5.13 4.62 0.59
CA SER A 81 -4.03 3.68 0.33
C SER A 81 -2.70 4.42 0.17
N ILE A 82 -1.71 4.00 0.96
CA ILE A 82 -0.37 4.58 0.98
C ILE A 82 0.63 3.54 0.52
N LYS A 83 1.51 3.92 -0.41
CA LYS A 83 2.60 3.07 -0.86
C LYS A 83 3.91 3.59 -0.31
N VAL A 84 4.74 2.70 0.27
CA VAL A 84 6.00 3.07 0.91
C VAL A 84 7.14 2.24 0.32
N ASP A 85 8.23 2.90 -0.02
CA ASP A 85 9.49 2.25 -0.37
C ASP A 85 10.32 2.14 0.91
N ARG A 86 10.58 0.90 1.36
CA ARG A 86 11.33 0.68 2.59
C ARG A 86 12.78 1.20 2.50
N GLU A 87 13.29 1.32 1.30
CA GLU A 87 14.65 1.83 1.11
C GLU A 87 14.71 3.35 1.34
N GLU A 88 13.61 4.07 1.08
CA GLU A 88 13.51 5.50 1.40
C GLU A 88 13.10 5.75 2.85
N ARG A 89 12.20 4.91 3.37
CA ARG A 89 11.62 5.08 4.70
C ARG A 89 11.77 3.81 5.53
N PRO A 90 13.01 3.43 5.86
CA PRO A 90 13.24 2.25 6.71
C PRO A 90 12.66 2.41 8.11
N ASP A 91 12.48 3.65 8.59
CA ASP A 91 11.84 3.95 9.85
C ASP A 91 10.38 3.52 9.88
N VAL A 92 9.63 3.85 8.82
CA VAL A 92 8.23 3.48 8.68
C VAL A 92 8.11 1.95 8.56
N ASP A 93 8.96 1.34 7.74
CA ASP A 93 9.00 -0.11 7.57
C ASP A 93 9.21 -0.82 8.91
N SER A 94 10.21 -0.38 9.68
CA SER A 94 10.56 -1.00 10.96
C SER A 94 9.42 -0.91 11.97
N ILE A 95 8.78 0.25 12.08
CA ILE A 95 7.69 0.47 13.03
C ILE A 95 6.52 -0.47 12.71
N TYR A 96 6.11 -0.56 11.45
CA TYR A 96 4.94 -1.37 11.09
C TYR A 96 5.27 -2.86 11.02
N MET A 97 6.51 -3.23 10.69
CA MET A 97 6.94 -4.62 10.79
C MET A 97 6.83 -5.12 12.23
N GLN A 98 7.33 -4.34 13.19
CA GLN A 98 7.22 -4.68 14.61
C GLN A 98 5.76 -4.73 15.06
N ALA A 99 4.94 -3.79 14.60
CA ALA A 99 3.53 -3.76 14.95
C ALA A 99 2.78 -5.01 14.45
N VAL A 100 3.04 -5.44 13.23
CA VAL A 100 2.42 -6.64 12.66
C VAL A 100 2.83 -7.88 13.46
N GLN A 101 4.10 -7.99 13.83
CA GLN A 101 4.58 -9.10 14.65
C GLN A 101 3.97 -9.07 16.06
N ALA A 102 3.80 -7.87 16.63
CA ALA A 102 3.16 -7.72 17.93
C ALA A 102 1.68 -8.10 17.92
N LEU A 103 1.02 -7.99 16.76
CA LEU A 103 -0.35 -8.47 16.58
C LEU A 103 -0.44 -9.99 16.40
N GLY A 104 0.70 -10.67 16.47
CA GLY A 104 0.75 -12.13 16.30
C GLY A 104 0.70 -12.57 14.84
N GLN A 105 0.96 -11.68 13.91
CA GLN A 105 0.93 -11.98 12.49
C GLN A 105 2.33 -12.06 11.92
N GLN A 106 2.48 -12.74 10.79
CA GLN A 106 3.79 -12.93 10.19
C GLN A 106 4.20 -11.67 9.41
N GLY A 107 5.43 -11.18 9.65
CA GLY A 107 6.01 -10.09 8.90
C GLY A 107 6.70 -10.57 7.63
N GLY A 108 7.05 -9.64 6.77
CA GLY A 108 7.72 -9.90 5.50
C GLY A 108 7.36 -8.84 4.48
N TRP A 109 7.81 -9.00 3.23
CA TRP A 109 7.46 -8.10 2.14
C TRP A 109 6.82 -8.85 1.00
N PRO A 110 5.79 -8.29 0.35
CA PRO A 110 5.23 -6.97 0.67
C PRO A 110 4.60 -6.98 2.06
N LEU A 111 4.78 -5.89 2.81
CA LEU A 111 4.15 -5.73 4.11
C LEU A 111 2.92 -4.85 3.93
N ASN A 112 1.75 -5.41 4.21
CA ASN A 112 0.47 -4.70 4.09
C ASN A 112 -0.14 -4.56 5.47
N VAL A 113 -0.37 -3.31 5.89
CA VAL A 113 -0.86 -3.01 7.25
C VAL A 113 -2.10 -2.15 7.14
N PHE A 114 -3.13 -2.52 7.89
CA PHE A 114 -4.37 -1.76 7.98
C PHE A 114 -4.37 -0.96 9.27
N LEU A 115 -4.60 0.34 9.12
CA LEU A 115 -4.53 1.29 10.23
C LEU A 115 -5.87 1.99 10.43
N THR A 116 -6.12 2.42 11.66
CA THR A 116 -7.17 3.40 11.91
C THR A 116 -6.79 4.73 11.26
N PRO A 117 -7.74 5.68 11.09
CA PRO A 117 -7.38 6.99 10.55
C PRO A 117 -6.31 7.74 11.36
N GLU A 118 -6.13 7.38 12.64
CA GLU A 118 -5.10 7.94 13.52
C GLU A 118 -3.74 7.25 13.38
N GLY A 119 -3.66 6.22 12.53
CA GLY A 119 -2.39 5.52 12.27
C GLY A 119 -2.11 4.34 13.19
N ILE A 120 -3.13 3.85 13.90
CA ILE A 120 -2.98 2.70 14.81
C ILE A 120 -3.22 1.40 14.05
N PRO A 121 -2.23 0.49 13.99
CA PRO A 121 -2.40 -0.76 13.26
C PRO A 121 -3.36 -1.71 13.97
N PHE A 122 -4.24 -2.36 13.22
CA PHE A 122 -5.16 -3.36 13.77
C PHE A 122 -5.14 -4.68 13.01
N TYR A 123 -4.55 -4.72 11.83
CA TYR A 123 -4.41 -5.94 11.05
C TYR A 123 -3.25 -5.79 10.07
N GLY A 124 -2.59 -6.88 9.73
CA GLY A 124 -1.52 -6.84 8.74
C GLY A 124 -1.19 -8.22 8.23
N GLY A 125 -0.37 -8.24 7.21
CA GLY A 125 0.09 -9.47 6.60
C GLY A 125 1.05 -9.14 5.46
N THR A 126 1.44 -10.17 4.73
CA THR A 126 2.39 -10.01 3.64
C THR A 126 1.66 -10.10 2.30
N TYR A 127 1.87 -11.17 1.56
CA TYR A 127 1.20 -11.36 0.29
C TYR A 127 -0.27 -11.74 0.50
N PHE A 128 -1.18 -11.02 -0.15
CA PHE A 128 -2.60 -11.36 -0.19
C PHE A 128 -2.95 -11.78 -1.62
N PRO A 129 -3.41 -13.04 -1.83
CA PRO A 129 -3.84 -13.46 -3.15
C PRO A 129 -5.11 -12.72 -3.60
N PRO A 130 -5.32 -12.53 -4.92
CA PRO A 130 -6.45 -11.75 -5.42
C PRO A 130 -7.79 -12.45 -5.20
N LYS A 131 -7.78 -13.77 -4.99
CA LYS A 131 -8.98 -14.56 -4.76
C LYS A 131 -8.85 -15.31 -3.45
N ARG A 132 -10.00 -15.48 -2.78
CA ARG A 132 -10.06 -16.27 -1.56
C ARG A 132 -9.70 -17.72 -1.85
N ARG A 133 -8.82 -18.26 -1.04
CA ARG A 133 -8.42 -19.67 -1.11
C ARG A 133 -8.87 -20.40 0.15
N HIS A 134 -9.36 -21.59 -0.05
CA HIS A 134 -9.81 -22.46 1.05
C HIS A 134 -8.90 -23.66 1.16
#